data_50906ec930fc2dd3f590ca8b57ffbfb3
#
_entry.id   50906ec930fc2dd3f590ca8b57ffbfb3
#
_cell.length_a   1.000
_cell.length_b   1.000
_cell.length_c   1.000
_cell.angle_alpha   90.00
_cell.angle_beta   90.00
_cell.angle_gamma   90.00
#
_symmetry.space_group_name_H-M   'P 1'
#
loop_
_entity.id
_entity.type
_entity.pdbx_description
1 polymer ?
#
loop_
_entity_poly.entity_id
_entity_poly.type
_entity_poly.pdbx_seq_one_letter_code
_entity_poly.pdbx_strand_id
1 'polypeptide(L)'
;MHSVRDEADPKDTQHCREMGELDIAYSSENSGAPIIGLVVSDPRGRRVGQDPIAHELWQELPMAQAFIDCDGDEPQGGACRGAIQICGPVSGTYKVEVIGSQTGKYSLTATGSSAQRVAAKRLHSTDSEAEIRSAPIQKGSRETRLLTYSRDPGTSLGFVKSEAPSIAGNR
;
A
#
# COMPACT_ATOMS: atom_id res chain seq x y z
N MET A 1 19.07 19.59 13.58
CA MET A 1 18.44 18.31 13.97
C MET A 1 18.68 17.31 12.85
N HIS A 2 19.46 16.27 13.10
CA HIS A 2 19.85 15.30 12.09
C HIS A 2 18.66 14.36 11.84
N SER A 3 18.15 14.38 10.61
CA SER A 3 17.25 13.34 10.11
C SER A 3 18.10 12.08 9.90
N VAL A 4 17.92 11.10 10.76
CA VAL A 4 18.46 9.75 10.53
C VAL A 4 17.58 9.15 9.43
N ARG A 5 18.06 9.21 8.18
CA ARG A 5 17.61 8.29 7.15
C ARG A 5 18.17 6.93 7.54
N ASP A 6 17.32 6.07 8.10
CA ASP A 6 17.60 4.64 8.09
C ASP A 6 17.61 4.20 6.63
N GLU A 7 18.80 4.22 6.06
CA GLU A 7 19.08 3.61 4.78
C GLU A 7 18.85 2.11 4.96
N ALA A 8 17.75 1.60 4.42
CA ALA A 8 17.42 0.18 4.46
C ALA A 8 18.65 -0.60 4.00
N ASP A 9 19.12 -1.55 4.83
CA ASP A 9 20.30 -2.35 4.53
C ASP A 9 20.10 -3.03 3.16
N PRO A 10 21.05 -2.88 2.21
CA PRO A 10 20.95 -3.52 0.89
C PRO A 10 20.68 -5.03 0.95
N LYS A 11 21.05 -5.69 2.04
CA LYS A 11 20.79 -7.11 2.29
C LYS A 11 19.30 -7.39 2.53
N ASP A 12 18.58 -6.47 3.19
CA ASP A 12 17.15 -6.61 3.45
C ASP A 12 16.36 -6.49 2.16
N THR A 13 16.75 -5.58 1.27
CA THR A 13 16.11 -5.40 -0.04
C THR A 13 16.31 -6.61 -0.96
N GLN A 14 17.51 -7.21 -0.95
CA GLN A 14 17.78 -8.40 -1.73
C GLN A 14 16.99 -9.61 -1.22
N HIS A 15 16.92 -9.77 0.09
CA HIS A 15 16.16 -10.86 0.72
C HIS A 15 14.66 -10.75 0.44
N CYS A 16 14.12 -9.52 0.40
CA CYS A 16 12.73 -9.27 0.03
C CYS A 16 12.42 -9.74 -1.40
N ARG A 17 13.30 -9.44 -2.36
CA ARG A 17 13.14 -9.88 -3.75
C ARG A 17 13.16 -11.40 -3.93
N GLU A 18 13.93 -12.10 -3.12
CA GLU A 18 14.00 -13.57 -3.14
C GLU A 18 12.71 -14.24 -2.63
N MET A 19 12.00 -13.59 -1.72
CA MET A 19 10.75 -14.09 -1.15
C MET A 19 9.49 -13.65 -1.91
N GLY A 20 9.64 -12.73 -2.85
CA GLY A 20 8.53 -11.99 -3.45
C GLY A 20 8.18 -10.75 -2.63
N GLU A 21 7.53 -9.80 -3.27
CA GLU A 21 7.23 -8.50 -2.72
C GLU A 21 5.85 -8.03 -3.16
N LEU A 22 5.14 -7.40 -2.26
CA LEU A 22 3.92 -6.65 -2.55
C LEU A 22 4.12 -5.22 -2.04
N ASP A 23 4.10 -4.27 -2.96
CA ASP A 23 4.23 -2.85 -2.69
C ASP A 23 2.92 -2.14 -3.00
N ILE A 24 2.38 -1.39 -2.05
CA ILE A 24 1.15 -0.63 -2.19
C ILE A 24 1.50 0.83 -1.92
N ALA A 25 1.64 1.61 -2.98
CA ALA A 25 2.00 3.01 -2.94
C ALA A 25 0.80 3.92 -3.17
N TYR A 26 0.81 5.09 -2.56
CA TYR A 26 -0.16 6.14 -2.85
C TYR A 26 0.51 7.49 -3.06
N SER A 27 -0.16 8.34 -3.79
CA SER A 27 0.19 9.75 -3.93
C SER A 27 -1.04 10.62 -3.80
N SER A 28 -0.87 11.80 -3.24
CA SER A 28 -1.89 12.85 -3.16
C SER A 28 -1.47 14.06 -3.97
N GLU A 29 -2.41 14.62 -4.72
CA GLU A 29 -2.16 15.83 -5.49
C GLU A 29 -2.31 17.07 -4.60
N ASN A 30 -1.34 17.99 -4.69
CA ASN A 30 -1.44 19.37 -4.22
C ASN A 30 -1.71 19.61 -2.73
N SER A 31 -1.23 18.78 -1.84
CA SER A 31 -1.32 19.06 -0.40
C SER A 31 0.03 18.90 0.28
N GLY A 32 0.48 19.90 0.99
CA GLY A 32 1.68 19.80 1.84
C GLY A 32 1.51 18.85 3.05
N ALA A 33 0.43 18.07 3.08
CA ALA A 33 0.15 17.05 4.09
C ALA A 33 -0.52 15.84 3.43
N PRO A 34 -0.33 14.62 3.96
CA PRO A 34 -0.98 13.44 3.43
C PRO A 34 -2.50 13.57 3.58
N ILE A 35 -3.23 13.43 2.45
CA ILE A 35 -4.69 13.48 2.43
C ILE A 35 -5.34 12.14 2.75
N ILE A 36 -4.56 11.07 2.73
CA ILE A 36 -5.01 9.73 3.09
C ILE A 36 -4.03 9.02 4.03
N GLY A 37 -4.55 8.10 4.83
CA GLY A 37 -3.81 7.02 5.43
C GLY A 37 -4.18 5.69 4.80
N LEU A 38 -3.27 4.74 4.88
CA LEU A 38 -3.49 3.37 4.44
C LEU A 38 -3.37 2.40 5.61
N VAL A 39 -4.28 1.45 5.65
CA VAL A 39 -4.17 0.25 6.48
C VAL A 39 -4.37 -0.96 5.58
N VAL A 40 -3.38 -1.84 5.56
CA VAL A 40 -3.42 -3.08 4.79
C VAL A 40 -3.54 -4.25 5.74
N SER A 41 -4.55 -5.09 5.51
CA SER A 41 -4.72 -6.36 6.21
C SER A 41 -4.38 -7.52 5.28
N ASP A 42 -3.52 -8.43 5.73
CA ASP A 42 -3.18 -9.64 4.98
C ASP A 42 -4.34 -10.66 4.99
N PRO A 43 -4.27 -11.76 4.22
CA PRO A 43 -5.30 -12.80 4.21
C PRO A 43 -5.56 -13.46 5.58
N ARG A 44 -4.65 -13.30 6.55
CA ARG A 44 -4.79 -13.78 7.93
C ARG A 44 -5.34 -12.73 8.89
N GLY A 45 -5.64 -11.52 8.40
CA GLY A 45 -6.17 -10.41 9.18
C GLY A 45 -5.14 -9.58 9.93
N ARG A 46 -3.83 -9.82 9.74
CA ARG A 46 -2.76 -9.02 10.35
C ARG A 46 -2.62 -7.69 9.59
N ARG A 47 -2.41 -6.61 10.32
CA ARG A 47 -2.45 -5.25 9.78
C ARG A 47 -1.10 -4.57 9.80
N VAL A 48 -0.90 -3.70 8.81
CA VAL A 48 0.20 -2.75 8.75
C VAL A 48 -0.31 -1.44 8.18
N GLY A 49 0.19 -0.31 8.68
CA GLY A 49 -0.16 1.01 8.21
C GLY A 49 -0.70 1.93 9.29
N GLN A 50 -1.25 3.06 8.89
CA GLN A 50 -1.69 4.11 9.78
C GLN A 50 -3.12 4.57 9.49
N ASP A 51 -3.91 4.69 10.55
CA ASP A 51 -5.19 5.40 10.54
C ASP A 51 -4.98 6.83 11.07
N PRO A 52 -5.00 7.84 10.22
CA PRO A 52 -4.74 9.22 10.63
C PRO A 52 -5.89 9.84 11.42
N ILE A 53 -7.09 9.25 11.39
CA ILE A 53 -8.26 9.73 12.11
C ILE A 53 -8.31 9.15 13.51
N ALA A 54 -8.10 7.84 13.64
CA ALA A 54 -8.03 7.18 14.94
C ALA A 54 -6.69 7.38 15.64
N HIS A 55 -5.68 7.92 14.94
CA HIS A 55 -4.29 8.03 15.42
C HIS A 55 -3.69 6.67 15.81
N GLU A 56 -4.06 5.63 15.08
CA GLU A 56 -3.58 4.27 15.31
C GLU A 56 -2.54 3.88 14.27
N LEU A 57 -1.50 3.19 14.74
CA LEU A 57 -0.44 2.62 13.93
C LEU A 57 -0.42 1.10 14.14
N TRP A 58 -0.49 0.34 13.05
CA TRP A 58 -0.39 -1.12 13.08
C TRP A 58 0.90 -1.60 12.44
N GLN A 59 1.55 -2.54 13.11
CA GLN A 59 2.76 -3.22 12.67
C GLN A 59 2.67 -4.71 13.06
N GLU A 60 1.58 -5.36 12.66
CA GLU A 60 1.31 -6.75 13.00
C GLU A 60 1.93 -7.74 11.99
N LEU A 61 2.26 -7.26 10.78
CA LEU A 61 2.96 -8.06 9.79
C LEU A 61 4.47 -8.01 10.04
N PRO A 62 5.13 -9.15 10.31
CA PRO A 62 6.58 -9.20 10.26
C PRO A 62 7.06 -8.93 8.83
N MET A 63 8.19 -8.26 8.67
CA MET A 63 8.78 -7.93 7.38
C MET A 63 7.90 -7.04 6.47
N ALA A 64 7.01 -6.26 7.05
CA ALA A 64 6.30 -5.19 6.38
C ALA A 64 6.76 -3.84 6.92
N GLN A 65 6.84 -2.85 6.04
CA GLN A 65 7.21 -1.47 6.38
C GLN A 65 6.19 -0.51 5.79
N ALA A 66 5.85 0.52 6.56
CA ALA A 66 5.04 1.64 6.09
C ALA A 66 5.87 2.92 6.18
N PHE A 67 5.88 3.71 5.13
CA PHE A 67 6.58 4.99 5.09
C PHE A 67 5.75 6.05 4.39
N ILE A 68 5.94 7.29 4.83
CA ILE A 68 5.31 8.48 4.27
C ILE A 68 6.42 9.49 4.03
N ASP A 69 6.46 10.03 2.82
CA ASP A 69 7.35 11.11 2.43
C ASP A 69 6.51 12.26 1.87
N CYS A 70 6.72 13.46 2.41
CA CYS A 70 6.06 14.66 1.96
C CYS A 70 7.14 15.67 1.56
N ASP A 71 7.09 16.16 0.33
CA ASP A 71 7.96 17.21 -0.17
C ASP A 71 7.62 18.55 0.55
N GLY A 72 8.06 18.67 1.81
CA GLY A 72 7.66 19.74 2.73
C GLY A 72 8.34 21.09 2.56
N ASP A 73 9.33 21.21 1.67
CA ASP A 73 10.14 22.42 1.51
C ASP A 73 9.71 23.33 0.34
N GLU A 74 8.69 22.93 -0.43
CA GLU A 74 8.19 23.76 -1.52
C GLU A 74 7.08 24.71 -1.02
N PRO A 75 7.22 26.04 -1.24
CA PRO A 75 6.23 27.03 -0.79
C PRO A 75 4.85 26.92 -1.44
N GLN A 76 4.67 25.98 -2.38
CA GLN A 76 3.42 25.76 -3.13
C GLN A 76 2.72 24.44 -2.80
N GLY A 77 3.07 23.78 -1.71
CA GLY A 77 2.44 22.54 -1.28
C GLY A 77 2.94 21.34 -2.11
N GLY A 78 3.97 20.67 -1.64
CA GLY A 78 4.48 19.45 -2.26
C GLY A 78 3.49 18.28 -2.19
N ALA A 79 3.62 17.34 -3.10
CA ALA A 79 2.84 16.09 -3.08
C ALA A 79 3.31 15.20 -1.92
N CYS A 80 2.38 14.63 -1.17
CA CYS A 80 2.70 13.57 -0.22
C CYS A 80 2.58 12.21 -0.89
N ARG A 81 3.54 11.35 -0.61
CA ARG A 81 3.60 9.97 -1.08
C ARG A 81 3.77 9.06 0.12
N GLY A 82 3.17 7.89 0.04
CA GLY A 82 3.41 6.86 1.03
C GLY A 82 3.38 5.49 0.39
N ALA A 83 3.96 4.52 1.07
CA ALA A 83 3.92 3.15 0.61
C ALA A 83 3.90 2.18 1.79
N ILE A 84 3.34 1.01 1.54
CA ILE A 84 3.42 -0.16 2.40
C ILE A 84 4.08 -1.27 1.58
N GLN A 85 5.25 -1.69 2.02
CA GLN A 85 6.02 -2.76 1.43
C GLN A 85 5.90 -4.02 2.29
N ILE A 86 5.55 -5.14 1.67
CA ILE A 86 5.39 -6.43 2.34
C ILE A 86 6.32 -7.43 1.66
N CYS A 87 7.31 -7.93 2.40
CA CYS A 87 8.23 -8.96 1.95
C CYS A 87 7.67 -10.34 2.24
N GLY A 88 7.79 -11.26 1.29
CA GLY A 88 7.26 -12.61 1.41
C GLY A 88 5.74 -12.66 1.60
N PRO A 89 4.95 -11.90 0.82
CA PRO A 89 3.52 -11.86 0.98
C PRO A 89 2.92 -13.26 0.76
N VAL A 90 1.90 -13.61 1.54
CA VAL A 90 1.14 -14.85 1.34
C VAL A 90 0.12 -14.66 0.21
N SER A 91 -0.13 -15.72 -0.57
CA SER A 91 -1.19 -15.69 -1.58
C SER A 91 -2.56 -15.54 -0.92
N GLY A 92 -3.43 -14.74 -1.51
CA GLY A 92 -4.79 -14.51 -1.03
C GLY A 92 -5.25 -13.08 -1.26
N THR A 93 -6.35 -12.73 -0.61
CA THR A 93 -6.97 -11.41 -0.73
C THR A 93 -6.53 -10.51 0.43
N TYR A 94 -5.93 -9.39 0.07
CA TYR A 94 -5.55 -8.30 0.97
C TYR A 94 -6.68 -7.27 1.02
N LYS A 95 -6.97 -6.77 2.20
CA LYS A 95 -7.90 -5.66 2.39
C LYS A 95 -7.07 -4.37 2.52
N VAL A 96 -7.29 -3.43 1.62
CA VAL A 96 -6.66 -2.12 1.62
C VAL A 96 -7.69 -1.08 2.02
N GLU A 97 -7.57 -0.52 3.20
CA GLU A 97 -8.42 0.56 3.69
C GLU A 97 -7.74 1.90 3.39
N VAL A 98 -8.44 2.74 2.61
CA VAL A 98 -8.04 4.11 2.31
C VAL A 98 -8.85 5.03 3.21
N ILE A 99 -8.18 5.81 4.04
CA ILE A 99 -8.79 6.64 5.07
C ILE A 99 -8.51 8.10 4.77
N GLY A 100 -9.56 8.89 4.49
CA GLY A 100 -9.43 10.31 4.18
C GLY A 100 -9.12 11.15 5.43
N SER A 101 -7.91 11.68 5.53
CA SER A 101 -7.55 12.68 6.55
C SER A 101 -7.96 14.09 6.13
N GLN A 102 -8.01 14.34 4.84
CA GLN A 102 -8.47 15.57 4.20
C GLN A 102 -9.31 15.26 2.95
N THR A 103 -10.04 16.24 2.47
CA THR A 103 -10.76 16.13 1.18
C THR A 103 -9.79 16.41 0.04
N GLY A 104 -9.80 15.57 -1.00
CA GLY A 104 -8.90 15.71 -2.14
C GLY A 104 -9.00 14.56 -3.12
N LYS A 105 -7.92 14.35 -3.86
CA LYS A 105 -7.78 13.23 -4.81
C LYS A 105 -6.50 12.46 -4.49
N TYR A 106 -6.56 11.15 -4.63
CA TYR A 106 -5.42 10.27 -4.45
C TYR A 106 -5.27 9.30 -5.63
N SER A 107 -4.07 8.83 -5.82
CA SER A 107 -3.78 7.69 -6.69
C SER A 107 -3.19 6.57 -5.86
N LEU A 108 -3.54 5.33 -6.19
CA LEU A 108 -3.10 4.12 -5.49
C LEU A 108 -2.55 3.16 -6.52
N THR A 109 -1.36 2.65 -6.28
CA THR A 109 -0.68 1.66 -7.15
C THR A 109 -0.29 0.46 -6.30
N ALA A 110 -0.60 -0.73 -6.77
CA ALA A 110 -0.06 -1.96 -6.19
C ALA A 110 0.83 -2.65 -7.20
N THR A 111 2.03 -3.02 -6.79
CA THR A 111 2.99 -3.77 -7.58
C THR A 111 3.32 -5.06 -6.84
N GLY A 112 3.23 -6.19 -7.53
CA GLY A 112 3.55 -7.50 -6.97
C GLY A 112 4.59 -8.21 -7.78
N SER A 113 5.60 -8.75 -7.12
CA SER A 113 6.58 -9.67 -7.70
C SER A 113 6.48 -11.05 -7.06
N SER A 114 6.67 -12.09 -7.87
CA SER A 114 6.78 -13.46 -7.36
C SER A 114 8.20 -13.72 -6.83
N ALA A 115 8.32 -14.68 -5.90
CA ALA A 115 9.62 -15.12 -5.42
C ALA A 115 10.49 -15.62 -6.58
N GLN A 116 11.66 -15.01 -6.75
CA GLN A 116 12.63 -15.47 -7.76
C GLN A 116 13.32 -16.74 -7.26
N ARG A 117 13.17 -17.83 -7.98
CA ARG A 117 14.04 -19.00 -7.77
C ARG A 117 15.41 -18.69 -8.37
N VAL A 118 16.43 -18.66 -7.51
CA VAL A 118 17.82 -18.34 -7.83
C VAL A 118 18.47 -19.25 -8.89
N ALA A 119 17.80 -20.30 -9.35
CA ALA A 119 18.35 -21.32 -10.24
C ALA A 119 18.16 -21.08 -11.75
N ALA A 120 17.47 -20.02 -12.19
CA ALA A 120 17.24 -19.79 -13.61
C ALA A 120 17.88 -18.46 -14.06
N LYS A 121 18.88 -18.57 -14.90
CA LYS A 121 19.72 -17.49 -15.46
C LYS A 121 19.00 -16.50 -16.40
N ARG A 122 17.71 -16.29 -16.32
CA ARG A 122 16.93 -15.21 -16.96
C ARG A 122 15.53 -15.22 -16.35
N LEU A 123 15.32 -14.41 -15.35
CA LEU A 123 13.98 -14.13 -14.86
C LEU A 123 13.58 -12.74 -15.32
N HIS A 124 12.66 -12.69 -16.25
CA HIS A 124 11.73 -11.60 -16.31
C HIS A 124 10.82 -11.80 -15.10
N SER A 125 10.99 -10.98 -14.06
CA SER A 125 9.95 -10.80 -13.07
C SER A 125 8.76 -10.25 -13.84
N THR A 126 7.71 -11.01 -13.99
CA THR A 126 6.42 -10.47 -14.42
C THR A 126 5.86 -9.73 -13.21
N ASP A 127 6.28 -8.47 -13.06
CA ASP A 127 5.68 -7.57 -12.12
C ASP A 127 4.24 -7.36 -12.59
N SER A 128 3.30 -7.72 -11.75
CA SER A 128 1.91 -7.39 -11.97
C SER A 128 1.61 -6.08 -11.27
N GLU A 129 0.85 -5.22 -11.93
CA GLU A 129 0.51 -3.90 -11.44
C GLU A 129 -1.00 -3.67 -11.49
N ALA A 130 -1.52 -3.02 -10.46
CA ALA A 130 -2.90 -2.53 -10.41
C ALA A 130 -2.89 -1.07 -9.98
N GLU A 131 -3.71 -0.24 -10.62
CA GLU A 131 -3.71 1.19 -10.40
C GLU A 131 -5.13 1.76 -10.25
N ILE A 132 -5.27 2.74 -9.34
CA ILE A 132 -6.42 3.62 -9.22
C ILE A 132 -5.89 5.06 -9.35
N ARG A 133 -6.40 5.79 -10.33
CA ARG A 133 -5.94 7.16 -10.62
C ARG A 133 -6.95 8.19 -10.17
N SER A 134 -6.44 9.25 -9.52
CA SER A 134 -7.19 10.49 -9.25
C SER A 134 -8.57 10.25 -8.61
N ALA A 135 -8.67 9.28 -7.71
CA ALA A 135 -9.91 8.95 -7.01
C ALA A 135 -10.23 10.04 -5.97
N PRO A 136 -11.48 10.55 -5.94
CA PRO A 136 -11.86 11.52 -4.94
C PRO A 136 -12.01 10.84 -3.58
N ILE A 137 -11.63 11.56 -2.52
CA ILE A 137 -11.83 11.15 -1.14
C ILE A 137 -12.30 12.35 -0.31
N GLN A 138 -13.12 12.09 0.68
CA GLN A 138 -13.57 13.10 1.63
C GLN A 138 -12.92 12.89 2.99
N LYS A 139 -12.68 13.99 3.70
CA LYS A 139 -12.23 13.92 5.09
C LYS A 139 -13.19 13.07 5.93
N GLY A 140 -12.64 12.12 6.68
CA GLY A 140 -13.39 11.21 7.54
C GLY A 140 -13.97 9.99 6.81
N SER A 141 -13.88 9.92 5.47
CA SER A 141 -14.36 8.74 4.73
C SER A 141 -13.38 7.57 4.83
N ARG A 142 -13.92 6.37 4.71
CA ARG A 142 -13.18 5.12 4.63
C ARG A 142 -13.64 4.35 3.39
N GLU A 143 -12.70 3.99 2.55
CA GLU A 143 -12.94 3.14 1.39
C GLU A 143 -12.17 1.85 1.54
N THR A 144 -12.81 0.74 1.23
CA THR A 144 -12.16 -0.56 1.21
C THR A 144 -11.96 -1.03 -0.22
N ARG A 145 -10.74 -1.43 -0.54
CA ARG A 145 -10.35 -2.09 -1.78
C ARG A 145 -9.86 -3.48 -1.45
N LEU A 146 -10.23 -4.45 -2.25
CA LEU A 146 -9.69 -5.81 -2.17
C LEU A 146 -8.64 -5.98 -3.25
N LEU A 147 -7.48 -6.50 -2.87
CA LEU A 147 -6.35 -6.77 -3.74
C LEU A 147 -6.00 -8.25 -3.66
N THR A 148 -6.14 -8.97 -4.76
CA THR A 148 -5.75 -10.37 -4.81
C THR A 148 -4.29 -10.48 -5.25
N TYR A 149 -3.47 -11.14 -4.45
CA TYR A 149 -2.08 -11.45 -4.73
C TYR A 149 -1.87 -12.96 -4.83
N SER A 150 -1.06 -13.39 -5.77
CA SER A 150 -0.62 -14.79 -5.89
C SER A 150 0.90 -14.84 -6.01
N ARG A 151 1.48 -15.83 -5.36
CA ARG A 151 2.91 -16.16 -5.55
C ARG A 151 3.20 -16.85 -6.88
N ASP A 152 2.16 -17.31 -7.57
CA ASP A 152 2.31 -17.98 -8.85
C ASP A 152 2.64 -16.96 -9.95
N PRO A 153 3.70 -17.17 -10.74
CA PRO A 153 4.07 -16.27 -11.81
C PRO A 153 2.95 -16.14 -12.84
N GLY A 154 2.73 -14.93 -13.31
CA GLY A 154 1.73 -14.63 -14.35
C GLY A 154 0.31 -14.37 -13.85
N THR A 155 0.09 -14.31 -12.53
CA THR A 155 -1.19 -13.88 -11.96
C THR A 155 -1.25 -12.36 -11.93
N SER A 156 -2.30 -11.76 -12.50
CA SER A 156 -2.49 -10.31 -12.48
C SER A 156 -2.98 -9.82 -11.12
N LEU A 157 -2.45 -8.70 -10.65
CA LEU A 157 -3.02 -7.93 -9.56
C LEU A 157 -4.25 -7.15 -10.04
N GLY A 158 -5.21 -6.94 -9.16
CA GLY A 158 -6.36 -6.11 -9.44
C GLY A 158 -7.01 -5.60 -8.17
N PHE A 159 -7.38 -4.31 -8.18
CA PHE A 159 -8.20 -3.74 -7.13
C PHE A 159 -9.69 -3.92 -7.47
N VAL A 160 -10.42 -4.48 -6.53
CA VAL A 160 -11.88 -4.55 -6.57
C VAL A 160 -12.43 -3.69 -5.43
N LYS A 161 -13.34 -2.78 -5.72
CA LYS A 161 -14.04 -2.03 -4.69
C LYS A 161 -14.92 -3.01 -3.91
N SER A 162 -14.73 -3.08 -2.60
CA SER A 162 -15.66 -3.79 -1.73
C SER A 162 -16.95 -2.97 -1.67
N GLU A 163 -18.03 -3.50 -2.21
CA GLU A 163 -19.34 -2.93 -1.95
C GLU A 163 -19.64 -3.19 -0.47
N ALA A 164 -19.83 -2.12 0.29
CA ALA A 164 -20.37 -2.26 1.64
C ALA A 164 -21.71 -2.99 1.52
N PRO A 165 -22.00 -3.99 2.38
CA PRO A 165 -23.30 -4.63 2.36
C PRO A 165 -24.35 -3.55 2.55
N SER A 166 -25.21 -3.39 1.55
CA SER A 166 -26.38 -2.50 1.64
C SER A 166 -27.19 -3.00 2.83
N ILE A 167 -27.21 -2.24 3.91
CA ILE A 167 -28.15 -2.50 5.01
C ILE A 167 -29.51 -2.20 4.41
N ALA A 168 -30.17 -3.24 3.92
CA ALA A 168 -31.56 -3.17 3.54
C ALA A 168 -32.35 -2.76 4.80
N GLY A 169 -32.76 -1.51 4.82
CA GLY A 169 -33.57 -0.97 5.90
C GLY A 169 -34.84 -1.79 5.98
N ASN A 170 -34.96 -2.55 7.05
CA ASN A 170 -36.28 -3.09 7.46
C ASN A 170 -37.15 -1.88 7.82
N ARG A 171 -38.17 -1.70 7.02
CA ARG A 171 -39.34 -0.89 7.37
C ARG A 171 -40.30 -1.70 8.24
#